data_b88c9a4827f75c02b749e384dd7e923d
#
_entry.id   b88c9a4827f75c02b749e384dd7e923d
#
_cell.length_a   1.000
_cell.length_b   1.000
_cell.length_c   1.000
_cell.angle_alpha   90.00
_cell.angle_beta   90.00
_cell.angle_gamma   90.00
#
_symmetry.space_group_name_H-M   'P 1'
#
loop_
_entity.id
_entity.type
_entity.pdbx_description
1 polymer ?
#
loop_
_entity_poly.entity_id
_entity_poly.type
_entity_poly.pdbx_seq_one_letter_code
_entity_poly.pdbx_strand_id
1 'polypeptide(L)'
;MKLTDILSLKSMKFMDKPRPKDIKKINTVPNLLKDFPIKNFMGNPPPANDSSTTRIELEQLSKLPHDLEYVKKHDPIDEVFKEYFDTHEIEFPEGLVNQLIDDGSIFTRTLKLHYNRPRPYQVADHPLVKMEIGDE
;
A
#
# COMPACT_ATOMS: atom_id res chain seq x y z
N MET A 1 -12.21 -26.02 -3.96
CA MET A 1 -11.59 -25.34 -2.80
C MET A 1 -11.94 -26.12 -1.54
N LYS A 2 -10.94 -26.54 -0.78
CA LYS A 2 -11.17 -27.32 0.46
C LYS A 2 -11.64 -26.40 1.59
N LEU A 3 -12.38 -26.93 2.57
CA LEU A 3 -12.87 -26.15 3.72
C LEU A 3 -11.71 -25.53 4.52
N THR A 4 -10.60 -26.23 4.60
CA THR A 4 -9.34 -25.75 5.20
C THR A 4 -8.78 -24.50 4.52
N ASP A 5 -8.97 -24.38 3.20
CA ASP A 5 -8.48 -23.25 2.42
C ASP A 5 -9.32 -22.00 2.69
N ILE A 6 -10.63 -22.18 2.94
CA ILE A 6 -11.54 -21.07 3.29
C ILE A 6 -11.24 -20.54 4.69
N LEU A 7 -10.98 -21.43 5.65
CA LEU A 7 -10.66 -21.03 7.02
C LEU A 7 -9.30 -20.30 7.09
N SER A 8 -8.31 -20.78 6.34
CA SER A 8 -6.99 -20.14 6.26
C SER A 8 -7.12 -18.73 5.60
N LEU A 9 -7.92 -18.63 4.55
CA LEU A 9 -8.16 -17.36 3.86
C LEU A 9 -8.82 -16.33 4.79
N LYS A 10 -9.84 -16.73 5.55
CA LYS A 10 -10.56 -15.85 6.47
C LYS A 10 -9.65 -15.23 7.53
N SER A 11 -8.72 -16.01 8.07
CA SER A 11 -7.78 -15.58 9.13
C SER A 11 -6.50 -14.94 8.61
N MET A 12 -6.30 -14.92 7.29
CA MET A 12 -5.10 -14.39 6.67
C MET A 12 -4.92 -12.91 6.95
N LYS A 13 -3.68 -12.51 7.23
CA LYS A 13 -3.28 -11.13 7.53
C LYS A 13 -2.13 -10.72 6.63
N PHE A 14 -1.93 -9.43 6.47
CA PHE A 14 -0.76 -8.91 5.78
C PHE A 14 0.53 -9.35 6.49
N MET A 15 0.56 -9.27 7.82
CA MET A 15 1.65 -9.76 8.67
C MET A 15 1.12 -10.22 10.02
N ASP A 16 1.74 -11.26 10.58
CA ASP A 16 1.36 -11.76 11.91
C ASP A 16 1.84 -10.84 13.04
N LYS A 17 3.03 -10.26 12.87
CA LYS A 17 3.62 -9.32 13.83
C LYS A 17 4.24 -8.14 13.10
N PRO A 18 4.00 -6.90 13.57
CA PRO A 18 4.66 -5.73 13.02
C PRO A 18 6.19 -5.85 13.14
N ARG A 19 6.90 -5.43 12.10
CA ARG A 19 8.37 -5.40 12.12
C ARG A 19 8.83 -4.27 13.04
N PRO A 20 9.98 -4.38 13.72
CA PRO A 20 10.51 -3.34 14.59
C PRO A 20 10.62 -1.97 13.90
N LYS A 21 11.01 -1.96 12.62
CA LYS A 21 11.08 -0.73 11.81
C LYS A 21 9.71 -0.05 11.62
N ASP A 22 8.64 -0.84 11.48
CA ASP A 22 7.29 -0.30 11.32
C ASP A 22 6.79 0.29 12.63
N ILE A 23 7.04 -0.38 13.76
CA ILE A 23 6.71 0.13 15.10
C ILE A 23 7.45 1.44 15.37
N LYS A 24 8.75 1.50 15.07
CA LYS A 24 9.54 2.73 15.21
C LYS A 24 8.93 3.86 14.39
N LYS A 25 8.56 3.59 13.12
CA LYS A 25 8.04 4.61 12.21
C LYS A 25 6.68 5.16 12.68
N ILE A 26 5.73 4.31 13.08
CA ILE A 26 4.40 4.76 13.53
C ILE A 26 4.44 5.53 14.86
N ASN A 27 5.49 5.37 15.67
CA ASN A 27 5.73 6.11 16.89
C ASN A 27 6.52 7.43 16.66
N THR A 28 6.91 7.70 15.42
CA THR A 28 7.56 8.97 15.06
C THR A 28 6.51 10.07 14.94
N VAL A 29 6.81 11.24 15.47
CA VAL A 29 5.94 12.42 15.33
C VAL A 29 6.14 13.02 13.94
N PRO A 30 5.07 13.20 13.14
CA PRO A 30 5.17 13.88 11.86
C PRO A 30 5.66 15.32 12.05
N ASN A 31 6.32 15.88 11.04
CA ASN A 31 6.82 17.25 11.08
C ASN A 31 5.84 18.23 10.43
N LEU A 32 5.61 18.08 9.13
CA LEU A 32 4.73 18.95 8.38
C LEU A 32 3.25 18.60 8.57
N LEU A 33 2.97 17.31 8.70
CA LEU A 33 1.60 16.76 8.81
C LEU A 33 1.22 16.43 10.26
N LYS A 34 1.78 17.14 11.24
CA LYS A 34 1.55 16.89 12.69
C LYS A 34 0.07 16.91 13.09
N ASP A 35 -0.72 17.75 12.43
CA ASP A 35 -2.15 17.91 12.72
C ASP A 35 -3.06 17.09 11.79
N PHE A 36 -2.48 16.18 11.01
CA PHE A 36 -3.24 15.34 10.09
C PHE A 36 -4.17 14.39 10.85
N PRO A 37 -5.50 14.43 10.59
CA PRO A 37 -6.48 13.72 11.38
C PRO A 37 -6.58 12.23 10.97
N ILE A 38 -5.51 11.45 11.13
CA ILE A 38 -5.45 10.04 10.71
C ILE A 38 -6.63 9.21 11.22
N LYS A 39 -7.13 9.50 12.42
CA LYS A 39 -8.27 8.78 13.01
C LYS A 39 -9.53 8.87 12.18
N ASN A 40 -9.72 9.94 11.42
CA ASN A 40 -10.89 10.10 10.54
C ASN A 40 -10.86 9.12 9.35
N PHE A 41 -9.69 8.54 9.05
CA PHE A 41 -9.49 7.55 8.00
C PHE A 41 -9.53 6.10 8.51
N MET A 42 -9.61 5.91 9.82
CA MET A 42 -9.80 4.61 10.47
C MET A 42 -11.30 4.32 10.57
N GLY A 43 -11.97 4.24 9.42
CA GLY A 43 -13.41 4.00 9.32
C GLY A 43 -13.77 2.52 9.35
N ASN A 44 -14.76 2.14 8.55
CA ASN A 44 -15.21 0.76 8.44
C ASN A 44 -14.08 -0.16 7.97
N PRO A 45 -14.01 -1.39 8.50
CA PRO A 45 -13.02 -2.36 8.06
C PRO A 45 -13.24 -2.70 6.57
N PRO A 46 -12.18 -3.09 5.86
CA PRO A 46 -12.31 -3.58 4.49
C PRO A 46 -13.16 -4.85 4.45
N PRO A 47 -13.71 -5.24 3.28
CA PRO A 47 -14.44 -6.49 3.13
C PRO A 47 -13.61 -7.68 3.62
N ALA A 48 -14.28 -8.68 4.21
CA ALA A 48 -13.61 -9.91 4.66
C ALA A 48 -12.92 -10.62 3.49
N ASN A 49 -11.79 -11.27 3.76
CA ASN A 49 -10.98 -11.93 2.72
C ASN A 49 -11.76 -12.99 1.94
N ASP A 50 -12.72 -13.65 2.59
CA ASP A 50 -13.58 -14.70 2.03
C ASP A 50 -14.90 -14.17 1.47
N SER A 51 -15.11 -12.86 1.47
CA SER A 51 -16.36 -12.24 0.99
C SER A 51 -16.48 -12.27 -0.53
N SER A 52 -17.72 -12.20 -1.02
CA SER A 52 -18.00 -12.05 -2.45
C SER A 52 -17.40 -10.77 -3.03
N THR A 53 -17.41 -9.69 -2.26
CA THR A 53 -16.80 -8.41 -2.65
C THR A 53 -15.31 -8.57 -2.91
N THR A 54 -14.57 -9.19 -2.00
CA THR A 54 -13.12 -9.42 -2.19
C THR A 54 -12.85 -10.30 -3.40
N ARG A 55 -13.67 -11.33 -3.65
CA ARG A 55 -13.54 -12.17 -4.86
C ARG A 55 -13.74 -11.38 -6.14
N ILE A 56 -14.76 -10.52 -6.19
CA ILE A 56 -15.02 -9.66 -7.35
C ILE A 56 -13.86 -8.68 -7.57
N GLU A 57 -13.34 -8.05 -6.50
CA GLU A 57 -12.17 -7.17 -6.59
C GLU A 57 -10.94 -7.91 -7.17
N LEU A 58 -10.63 -9.11 -6.68
CA LEU A 58 -9.52 -9.91 -7.17
C LEU A 58 -9.70 -10.33 -8.63
N GLU A 59 -10.93 -10.69 -9.03
CA GLU A 59 -11.24 -11.01 -10.42
C GLU A 59 -11.08 -9.79 -11.34
N GLN A 60 -11.48 -8.61 -10.88
CA GLN A 60 -11.27 -7.37 -11.62
C GLN A 60 -9.79 -7.06 -11.77
N LEU A 61 -9.00 -7.17 -10.69
CA LEU A 61 -7.55 -6.97 -10.73
C LEU A 61 -6.85 -7.92 -11.69
N SER A 62 -7.28 -9.19 -11.75
CA SER A 62 -6.70 -10.19 -12.66
C SER A 62 -6.93 -9.89 -14.15
N LYS A 63 -7.91 -9.06 -14.47
CA LYS A 63 -8.23 -8.65 -15.84
C LYS A 63 -7.56 -7.35 -16.27
N LEU A 64 -6.90 -6.64 -15.35
CA LEU A 64 -6.18 -5.42 -15.69
C LEU A 64 -4.93 -5.74 -16.53
N PRO A 65 -4.60 -4.89 -17.50
CA PRO A 65 -3.37 -5.05 -18.25
C PRO A 65 -2.15 -4.91 -17.33
N HIS A 66 -1.15 -5.77 -17.53
CA HIS A 66 0.10 -5.74 -16.79
C HIS A 66 1.18 -5.10 -17.67
N ASP A 67 1.36 -3.81 -17.51
CA ASP A 67 2.44 -3.07 -18.15
C ASP A 67 3.56 -2.82 -17.12
N LEU A 68 4.46 -3.79 -17.00
CA LEU A 68 5.58 -3.72 -16.06
C LEU A 68 6.56 -2.58 -16.40
N GLU A 69 6.72 -2.26 -17.67
CA GLU A 69 7.59 -1.14 -18.07
C GLU A 69 7.00 0.19 -17.64
N TYR A 70 5.67 0.34 -17.81
CA TYR A 70 4.97 1.52 -17.31
C TYR A 70 5.09 1.64 -15.78
N VAL A 71 4.89 0.55 -15.05
CA VAL A 71 4.99 0.52 -13.58
C VAL A 71 6.40 0.91 -13.14
N LYS A 72 7.44 0.28 -13.68
CA LYS A 72 8.84 0.59 -13.35
C LYS A 72 9.19 2.05 -13.61
N LYS A 73 8.66 2.63 -14.69
CA LYS A 73 8.91 4.02 -15.04
C LYS A 73 8.20 5.01 -14.10
N HIS A 74 6.99 4.68 -13.62
CA HIS A 74 6.13 5.64 -12.91
C HIS A 74 5.99 5.35 -11.40
N ASP A 75 6.49 4.22 -10.93
CA ASP A 75 6.46 3.87 -9.50
C ASP A 75 7.39 4.76 -8.65
N PRO A 76 8.60 5.18 -9.12
CA PRO A 76 9.38 6.20 -8.45
C PRO A 76 8.73 7.57 -8.57
N ILE A 77 7.79 7.87 -7.66
CA ILE A 77 6.98 9.10 -7.68
C ILE A 77 7.83 10.37 -7.70
N ASP A 78 8.94 10.40 -6.96
CA ASP A 78 9.85 11.53 -6.92
C ASP A 78 10.51 11.79 -8.27
N GLU A 79 10.89 10.76 -9.04
CA GLU A 79 11.44 10.89 -10.38
C GLU A 79 10.41 11.44 -11.37
N VAL A 80 9.16 10.97 -11.29
CA VAL A 80 8.05 11.47 -12.11
C VAL A 80 7.78 12.95 -11.84
N PHE A 81 7.79 13.33 -10.58
CA PHE A 81 7.63 14.74 -10.22
C PHE A 81 8.82 15.59 -10.68
N LYS A 82 10.05 15.12 -10.51
CA LYS A 82 11.25 15.81 -11.02
C LYS A 82 11.15 16.07 -12.52
N GLU A 83 10.78 15.05 -13.31
CA GLU A 83 10.59 15.20 -14.77
C GLU A 83 9.56 16.29 -15.11
N TYR A 84 8.44 16.33 -14.35
CA TYR A 84 7.42 17.38 -14.53
C TYR A 84 7.97 18.78 -14.23
N PHE A 85 8.67 18.96 -13.13
CA PHE A 85 9.24 20.24 -12.72
C PHE A 85 10.29 20.72 -13.70
N ASP A 86 11.18 19.83 -14.16
CA ASP A 86 12.20 20.11 -15.16
C ASP A 86 11.57 20.56 -16.49
N THR A 87 10.51 19.88 -16.94
CA THR A 87 9.80 20.22 -18.18
C THR A 87 9.18 21.62 -18.11
N HIS A 88 8.81 22.09 -16.92
CA HIS A 88 8.19 23.39 -16.70
C HIS A 88 9.18 24.46 -16.23
N GLU A 89 10.49 24.14 -16.22
CA GLU A 89 11.57 25.03 -15.76
C GLU A 89 11.35 25.55 -14.31
N ILE A 90 10.76 24.70 -13.44
CA ILE A 90 10.49 24.99 -12.03
C ILE A 90 11.48 24.18 -11.17
N GLU A 91 12.10 24.83 -10.19
CA GLU A 91 12.97 24.13 -9.24
C GLU A 91 12.18 23.08 -8.43
N PHE A 92 12.65 21.85 -8.42
CA PHE A 92 12.04 20.76 -7.64
C PHE A 92 12.33 20.95 -6.15
N PRO A 93 11.30 21.09 -5.31
CA PRO A 93 11.47 21.35 -3.88
C PRO A 93 11.78 20.04 -3.11
N GLU A 94 12.93 19.41 -3.39
CA GLU A 94 13.31 18.08 -2.90
C GLU A 94 13.18 17.93 -1.38
N GLY A 95 13.66 18.93 -0.63
CA GLY A 95 13.58 18.90 0.83
C GLY A 95 12.15 18.83 1.36
N LEU A 96 11.23 19.58 0.77
CA LEU A 96 9.81 19.58 1.13
C LEU A 96 9.16 18.25 0.75
N VAL A 97 9.41 17.76 -0.45
CA VAL A 97 8.85 16.49 -0.95
C VAL A 97 9.31 15.32 -0.08
N ASN A 98 10.60 15.26 0.26
CA ASN A 98 11.13 14.20 1.13
C ASN A 98 10.48 14.25 2.52
N GLN A 99 10.27 15.43 3.10
CA GLN A 99 9.56 15.54 4.38
C GLN A 99 8.09 15.09 4.29
N LEU A 100 7.40 15.41 3.20
CA LEU A 100 6.02 14.94 2.97
C LEU A 100 5.94 13.43 2.80
N ILE A 101 6.89 12.83 2.08
CA ILE A 101 7.00 11.37 1.91
C ILE A 101 7.25 10.71 3.27
N ASP A 102 8.16 11.27 4.05
CA ASP A 102 8.47 10.75 5.38
C ASP A 102 7.27 10.79 6.33
N ASP A 103 6.58 11.91 6.39
CA ASP A 103 5.36 12.06 7.20
C ASP A 103 4.24 11.15 6.67
N GLY A 104 4.01 11.13 5.35
CA GLY A 104 3.01 10.28 4.70
C GLY A 104 3.25 8.80 4.98
N SER A 105 4.51 8.38 5.06
CA SER A 105 4.87 7.00 5.39
C SER A 105 4.46 6.58 6.81
N ILE A 106 4.40 7.51 7.77
CA ILE A 106 3.90 7.26 9.13
C ILE A 106 2.42 6.88 9.06
N PHE A 107 1.61 7.66 8.36
CA PHE A 107 0.17 7.42 8.23
C PHE A 107 -0.14 6.16 7.43
N THR A 108 0.56 5.95 6.31
CA THR A 108 0.40 4.74 5.49
C THR A 108 0.68 3.48 6.31
N ARG A 109 1.76 3.46 7.08
CA ARG A 109 2.09 2.32 7.95
C ARG A 109 1.08 2.15 9.07
N THR A 110 0.62 3.26 9.67
CA THR A 110 -0.42 3.21 10.69
C THR A 110 -1.69 2.54 10.18
N LEU A 111 -2.18 2.93 8.99
CA LEU A 111 -3.35 2.32 8.36
C LEU A 111 -3.10 0.86 7.95
N LYS A 112 -1.93 0.56 7.39
CA LYS A 112 -1.55 -0.83 7.05
C LYS A 112 -1.58 -1.75 8.27
N LEU A 113 -1.07 -1.30 9.41
CA LEU A 113 -1.08 -2.09 10.65
C LEU A 113 -2.46 -2.15 11.29
N HIS A 114 -3.23 -1.06 11.22
CA HIS A 114 -4.58 -1.00 11.76
C HIS A 114 -5.51 -2.00 11.09
N TYR A 115 -5.56 -2.00 9.76
CA TYR A 115 -6.42 -2.92 9.02
C TYR A 115 -5.82 -4.31 8.86
N ASN A 116 -4.50 -4.37 8.76
CA ASN A 116 -3.73 -5.59 8.54
C ASN A 116 -4.31 -6.49 7.41
N ARG A 117 -4.91 -5.84 6.39
CA ARG A 117 -5.52 -6.53 5.25
C ARG A 117 -4.42 -7.17 4.40
N PRO A 118 -4.52 -8.46 4.07
CA PRO A 118 -3.57 -9.11 3.19
C PRO A 118 -3.58 -8.47 1.79
N ARG A 119 -2.45 -8.50 1.15
CA ARG A 119 -2.33 -8.00 -0.23
C ARG A 119 -3.00 -8.97 -1.22
N PRO A 120 -3.44 -8.50 -2.40
CA PRO A 120 -4.09 -9.35 -3.39
C PRO A 120 -3.33 -10.64 -3.69
N TYR A 121 -2.00 -10.58 -3.85
CA TYR A 121 -1.16 -11.75 -4.13
C TYR A 121 -1.08 -12.76 -2.97
N GLN A 122 -1.39 -12.35 -1.75
CA GLN A 122 -1.44 -13.25 -0.60
C GLN A 122 -2.74 -14.06 -0.55
N VAL A 123 -3.84 -13.49 -1.05
CA VAL A 123 -5.18 -14.13 -1.02
C VAL A 123 -5.55 -14.80 -2.34
N ALA A 124 -4.97 -14.39 -3.46
CA ALA A 124 -5.24 -14.95 -4.77
C ALA A 124 -4.08 -15.83 -5.24
N ASP A 125 -4.39 -17.09 -5.53
CA ASP A 125 -3.43 -17.99 -6.17
C ASP A 125 -3.46 -17.84 -7.71
N HIS A 126 -3.40 -16.59 -8.18
CA HIS A 126 -3.42 -16.28 -9.60
C HIS A 126 -2.09 -15.67 -10.05
N PRO A 127 -1.43 -16.19 -11.11
CA PRO A 127 -0.12 -15.69 -11.57
C PRO A 127 -0.09 -14.20 -11.87
N LEU A 128 -1.19 -13.65 -12.38
CA LEU A 128 -1.30 -12.22 -12.74
C LEU A 128 -1.47 -11.30 -11.52
N VAL A 129 -1.79 -11.84 -10.35
CA VAL A 129 -1.90 -11.08 -9.10
C VAL A 129 -0.61 -11.18 -8.28
N LYS A 130 0.24 -12.17 -8.61
CA LYS A 130 1.59 -12.31 -8.07
C LYS A 130 2.55 -11.37 -8.80
N MET A 131 2.32 -10.08 -8.70
CA MET A 131 3.36 -9.13 -9.10
C MET A 131 4.50 -9.23 -8.09
N GLU A 132 5.72 -9.43 -8.58
CA GLU A 132 6.93 -9.20 -7.81
C GLU A 132 7.00 -7.70 -7.49
N ILE A 133 6.32 -7.32 -6.43
CA ILE A 133 6.53 -6.01 -5.83
C ILE A 133 7.80 -6.19 -5.03
N GLY A 134 8.83 -5.43 -5.41
CA GLY A 134 10.09 -5.43 -4.70
C GLY A 134 9.88 -5.32 -3.19
N ASP A 135 10.77 -5.96 -2.44
CA ASP A 135 10.79 -5.94 -0.98
C ASP A 135 10.90 -4.50 -0.47
N GLU A 136 9.79 -3.88 -0.12
CA GLU A 136 9.73 -2.70 0.72
C GLU A 136 9.40 -3.02 2.17
#